data_e2e8f45309cb32587467bb913cda6f91
#
_entry.id   e2e8f45309cb32587467bb913cda6f91
#
_cell.length_a   1.000
_cell.length_b   1.000
_cell.length_c   1.000
_cell.angle_alpha   90.00
_cell.angle_beta   90.00
_cell.angle_gamma   90.00
#
_symmetry.space_group_name_H-M   'P 1'
#
loop_
_entity.id
_entity.type
_entity.pdbx_description
1 polymer ?
#
loop_
_entity_poly.entity_id
_entity_poly.type
_entity_poly.pdbx_seq_one_letter_code
_entity_poly.pdbx_strand_id
1 'polypeptide(L)'
;MSSLPPATKTEAILESISIPRPVPLIPVKMEDKNITLATKPGASLHVSILHPQPREENPVSNTLVVFLNGLALPCAAWAETVEHLLNLHKDSSQPTPALLCYDRYGQGKSDSDPTDTPDSPYGHDAHAVITDLHQLLIQISQDELHCRFEDLRLVLVCNSIGCVLARLYAVEHPACVEAYLFLDSMMANTDFVSIFPDPDGPSFDKSQLPEDVTADDLRHARTKFRDFFHPTVPNPEHLDRRNLKDMLPHADRPALPDGPGEVPPLLTVVGHDWDEFAGQCEHVSSEKKAGSGATC
;
A
#
# COMPACT_ATOMS: atom_id res chain seq x y z
N MET A 1 -40.54 -19.16 36.14
CA MET A 1 -39.09 -19.35 36.17
C MET A 1 -38.69 -19.95 34.83
N SER A 2 -38.23 -19.10 33.89
CA SER A 2 -37.83 -19.52 32.57
C SER A 2 -36.28 -19.69 32.62
N SER A 3 -35.83 -20.91 32.42
CA SER A 3 -34.40 -21.24 32.34
C SER A 3 -33.86 -20.81 30.96
N LEU A 4 -32.82 -20.02 30.96
CA LEU A 4 -32.03 -19.67 29.76
C LEU A 4 -31.45 -20.94 29.12
N PRO A 5 -31.37 -21.02 27.79
CA PRO A 5 -30.72 -22.14 27.12
C PRO A 5 -29.19 -22.10 27.35
N PRO A 6 -28.52 -23.26 27.32
CA PRO A 6 -27.06 -23.31 27.53
C PRO A 6 -26.33 -22.64 26.34
N ALA A 7 -25.27 -21.88 26.67
CA ALA A 7 -24.41 -21.21 25.71
C ALA A 7 -23.90 -22.16 24.61
N THR A 8 -23.88 -21.70 23.39
CA THR A 8 -23.43 -22.50 22.24
C THR A 8 -21.89 -22.70 22.30
N LYS A 9 -21.41 -23.81 21.72
CA LYS A 9 -19.96 -24.12 21.66
C LYS A 9 -19.13 -22.98 21.04
N THR A 10 -19.75 -22.11 20.23
CA THR A 10 -19.10 -20.96 19.59
C THR A 10 -18.80 -19.85 20.60
N GLU A 11 -19.70 -19.60 21.56
CA GLU A 11 -19.47 -18.59 22.62
C GLU A 11 -18.33 -19.00 23.55
N ALA A 12 -18.21 -20.29 23.88
CA ALA A 12 -17.14 -20.81 24.70
C ALA A 12 -15.76 -20.75 24.06
N ILE A 13 -15.69 -20.74 22.70
CA ILE A 13 -14.43 -20.59 21.94
C ILE A 13 -14.00 -19.12 21.93
N LEU A 14 -14.93 -18.18 21.84
CA LEU A 14 -14.62 -16.74 21.84
C LEU A 14 -14.12 -16.25 23.21
N GLU A 15 -14.60 -16.82 24.31
CA GLU A 15 -14.09 -16.51 25.67
C GLU A 15 -12.67 -17.05 25.93
N SER A 16 -12.19 -18.01 25.15
CA SER A 16 -10.84 -18.59 25.31
C SER A 16 -9.74 -17.85 24.52
N ILE A 17 -10.10 -16.91 23.67
CA ILE A 17 -9.12 -16.05 22.97
C ILE A 17 -8.72 -14.94 23.94
N SER A 18 -7.72 -15.23 24.78
CA SER A 18 -7.04 -14.21 25.57
C SER A 18 -6.30 -13.29 24.61
N ILE A 19 -6.87 -12.13 24.32
CA ILE A 19 -6.14 -11.06 23.60
C ILE A 19 -4.94 -10.71 24.50
N PRO A 20 -3.69 -10.89 24.04
CA PRO A 20 -2.52 -10.52 24.80
C PRO A 20 -2.66 -9.04 25.18
N ARG A 21 -2.42 -8.69 26.45
CA ARG A 21 -2.34 -7.27 26.83
C ARG A 21 -1.26 -6.62 25.95
N PRO A 22 -1.50 -5.41 25.45
CA PRO A 22 -0.47 -4.71 24.70
C PRO A 22 0.78 -4.60 25.54
N VAL A 23 1.86 -5.19 25.05
CA VAL A 23 3.20 -5.06 25.66
C VAL A 23 3.56 -3.57 25.56
N PRO A 24 4.12 -2.94 26.62
CA PRO A 24 4.55 -1.56 26.53
C PRO A 24 5.53 -1.39 25.37
N LEU A 25 5.13 -0.60 24.38
CA LEU A 25 5.92 -0.35 23.18
C LEU A 25 7.16 0.45 23.56
N ILE A 26 8.35 -0.07 23.25
CA ILE A 26 9.59 0.71 23.36
C ILE A 26 9.78 1.42 22.03
N PRO A 27 9.77 2.75 22.01
CA PRO A 27 9.90 3.47 20.76
C PRO A 27 11.24 3.13 20.10
N VAL A 28 11.20 2.37 19.02
CA VAL A 28 12.34 2.18 18.12
C VAL A 28 12.26 3.33 17.13
N LYS A 29 13.26 4.20 17.18
CA LYS A 29 13.28 5.38 16.35
C LYS A 29 13.92 5.05 15.01
N MET A 30 13.11 5.02 13.95
CA MET A 30 13.64 5.10 12.59
C MET A 30 14.31 6.46 12.39
N GLU A 31 15.37 6.51 11.61
CA GLU A 31 16.08 7.74 11.27
C GLU A 31 15.42 8.38 10.05
N ASP A 32 14.93 9.61 10.21
CA ASP A 32 14.37 10.40 9.11
C ASP A 32 15.50 11.13 8.36
N LYS A 33 15.48 11.02 7.03
CA LYS A 33 16.45 11.67 6.13
C LYS A 33 15.75 12.22 4.89
N ASN A 34 16.38 13.18 4.22
CA ASN A 34 16.02 13.60 2.88
C ASN A 34 17.09 13.13 1.91
N ILE A 35 16.70 12.40 0.87
CA ILE A 35 17.59 11.86 -0.14
C ILE A 35 17.25 12.49 -1.48
N THR A 36 18.25 13.08 -2.12
CA THR A 36 18.14 13.61 -3.47
C THR A 36 18.60 12.52 -4.46
N LEU A 37 17.74 12.15 -5.39
CA LEU A 37 18.12 11.21 -6.44
C LEU A 37 19.06 11.87 -7.43
N ALA A 38 20.07 11.12 -7.90
CA ALA A 38 21.04 11.62 -8.88
C ALA A 38 20.37 12.04 -10.20
N THR A 39 19.25 11.42 -10.57
CA THR A 39 18.43 11.77 -11.75
C THR A 39 17.55 12.99 -11.54
N LYS A 40 17.26 13.39 -10.29
CA LYS A 40 16.37 14.51 -9.94
C LYS A 40 17.03 15.44 -8.92
N PRO A 41 18.15 16.11 -9.25
CA PRO A 41 18.98 16.85 -8.28
C PRO A 41 18.29 18.10 -7.68
N GLY A 42 17.13 18.47 -8.20
CA GLY A 42 16.38 19.64 -7.72
C GLY A 42 15.34 19.36 -6.65
N ALA A 43 15.15 18.10 -6.26
CA ALA A 43 14.12 17.67 -5.32
C ALA A 43 14.60 16.51 -4.46
N SER A 44 14.04 16.40 -3.25
CA SER A 44 14.37 15.36 -2.29
C SER A 44 13.19 14.46 -1.95
N LEU A 45 13.46 13.20 -1.70
CA LEU A 45 12.55 12.23 -1.11
C LEU A 45 12.76 12.17 0.39
N HIS A 46 11.69 12.23 1.16
CA HIS A 46 11.73 11.92 2.58
C HIS A 46 11.73 10.41 2.77
N VAL A 47 12.68 9.93 3.55
CA VAL A 47 12.82 8.52 3.93
C VAL A 47 12.90 8.38 5.43
N SER A 48 12.42 7.26 5.93
CA SER A 48 12.57 6.81 7.31
C SER A 48 13.24 5.44 7.24
N ILE A 49 14.45 5.31 7.79
CA ILE A 49 15.26 4.10 7.71
C ILE A 49 15.59 3.55 9.08
N LEU A 50 15.56 2.24 9.22
CA LEU A 50 16.13 1.51 10.34
C LEU A 50 17.27 0.64 9.83
N HIS A 51 18.46 0.81 10.38
CA HIS A 51 19.60 -0.03 10.07
C HIS A 51 19.45 -1.41 10.68
N PRO A 52 19.97 -2.47 10.02
CA PRO A 52 19.86 -3.83 10.52
C PRO A 52 20.54 -3.97 11.88
N GLN A 53 19.90 -4.71 12.78
CA GLN A 53 20.43 -4.98 14.10
C GLN A 53 21.04 -6.40 14.12
N PRO A 54 22.37 -6.55 14.07
CA PRO A 54 23.01 -7.86 14.17
C PRO A 54 22.80 -8.45 15.58
N ARG A 55 22.70 -9.76 15.66
CA ARG A 55 22.77 -10.49 16.94
C ARG A 55 24.04 -11.34 16.95
N GLU A 56 24.59 -11.60 18.14
CA GLU A 56 25.91 -12.23 18.34
C GLU A 56 26.07 -13.59 17.61
N GLU A 57 24.98 -14.30 17.35
CA GLU A 57 24.99 -15.63 16.71
C GLU A 57 24.56 -15.64 15.23
N ASN A 58 24.11 -14.51 14.68
CA ASN A 58 23.60 -14.42 13.31
C ASN A 58 24.22 -13.24 12.57
N PRO A 59 24.79 -13.45 11.37
CA PRO A 59 25.32 -12.36 10.57
C PRO A 59 24.22 -11.39 10.14
N VAL A 60 24.62 -10.16 9.81
CA VAL A 60 23.71 -9.13 9.28
C VAL A 60 22.92 -9.70 8.11
N SER A 61 21.61 -9.64 8.18
CA SER A 61 20.73 -10.00 7.06
C SER A 61 20.88 -8.94 5.95
N ASN A 62 21.12 -9.38 4.73
CA ASN A 62 21.05 -8.51 3.54
C ASN A 62 19.58 -8.24 3.12
N THR A 63 18.63 -8.47 4.00
CA THR A 63 17.21 -8.22 3.72
C THR A 63 16.86 -6.77 4.01
N LEU A 64 16.24 -6.11 3.04
CA LEU A 64 15.64 -4.80 3.17
C LEU A 64 14.11 -4.92 3.00
N VAL A 65 13.38 -4.58 4.05
CA VAL A 65 11.92 -4.49 4.00
C VAL A 65 11.55 -3.07 3.58
N VAL A 66 10.86 -2.95 2.45
CA VAL A 66 10.45 -1.66 1.86
C VAL A 66 8.94 -1.53 1.95
N PHE A 67 8.48 -0.42 2.54
CA PHE A 67 7.06 -0.11 2.67
C PHE A 67 6.62 0.81 1.55
N LEU A 68 5.69 0.34 0.71
CA LEU A 68 5.12 1.09 -0.41
C LEU A 68 3.71 1.58 -0.06
N ASN A 69 3.59 2.88 0.09
CA ASN A 69 2.39 3.55 0.59
C ASN A 69 1.22 3.47 -0.39
N GLY A 70 -0.01 3.55 0.13
CA GLY A 70 -1.21 3.87 -0.64
C GLY A 70 -1.14 5.28 -1.26
N LEU A 71 -2.12 5.63 -2.11
CA LEU A 71 -2.22 6.95 -2.71
C LEU A 71 -2.45 8.01 -1.63
N ALA A 72 -1.69 9.09 -1.66
CA ALA A 72 -1.76 10.21 -0.72
C ALA A 72 -1.53 9.84 0.77
N LEU A 73 -1.08 8.62 1.07
CA LEU A 73 -0.75 8.19 2.43
C LEU A 73 0.76 8.36 2.67
N PRO A 74 1.19 9.17 3.65
CA PRO A 74 2.61 9.36 3.93
C PRO A 74 3.22 8.12 4.59
N CYS A 75 4.55 7.99 4.51
CA CYS A 75 5.30 6.91 5.15
C CYS A 75 5.06 6.83 6.68
N ALA A 76 4.69 7.94 7.29
CA ALA A 76 4.32 7.99 8.71
C ALA A 76 3.11 7.10 9.06
N ALA A 77 2.28 6.74 8.09
CA ALA A 77 1.16 5.81 8.30
C ALA A 77 1.62 4.40 8.68
N TRP A 78 2.87 4.04 8.41
CA TRP A 78 3.45 2.75 8.78
C TRP A 78 4.01 2.70 10.20
N ALA A 79 4.05 3.82 10.93
CA ALA A 79 4.75 3.92 12.20
C ALA A 79 4.31 2.86 13.23
N GLU A 80 3.00 2.68 13.42
CA GLU A 80 2.46 1.66 14.34
C GLU A 80 2.75 0.23 13.86
N THR A 81 2.65 -0.03 12.55
CA THR A 81 2.97 -1.33 11.96
C THR A 81 4.44 -1.68 12.17
N VAL A 82 5.34 -0.73 11.91
CA VAL A 82 6.78 -0.90 12.14
C VAL A 82 7.07 -1.14 13.61
N GLU A 83 6.46 -0.39 14.50
CA GLU A 83 6.63 -0.55 15.95
C GLU A 83 6.19 -1.95 16.42
N HIS A 84 5.05 -2.43 15.95
CA HIS A 84 4.58 -3.79 16.22
C HIS A 84 5.53 -4.86 15.67
N LEU A 85 5.97 -4.72 14.43
CA LEU A 85 6.93 -5.63 13.82
C LEU A 85 8.22 -5.74 14.64
N LEU A 86 8.76 -4.61 15.08
CA LEU A 86 9.99 -4.57 15.87
C LEU A 86 9.80 -5.18 17.25
N ASN A 87 8.65 -5.03 17.88
CA ASN A 87 8.34 -5.68 19.14
C ASN A 87 8.24 -7.21 19.00
N LEU A 88 7.62 -7.70 17.92
CA LEU A 88 7.60 -9.15 17.61
C LEU A 88 9.02 -9.70 17.38
N HIS A 89 9.87 -8.95 16.66
CA HIS A 89 11.25 -9.35 16.44
C HIS A 89 12.10 -9.36 17.71
N LYS A 90 11.79 -8.52 18.70
CA LYS A 90 12.49 -8.44 19.96
C LYS A 90 12.42 -9.74 20.77
N ASP A 91 11.25 -10.40 20.71
CA ASP A 91 10.99 -11.66 21.40
C ASP A 91 11.51 -12.88 20.61
N SER A 92 11.86 -12.67 19.34
CA SER A 92 12.48 -13.68 18.51
C SER A 92 14.00 -13.62 18.61
N SER A 93 14.68 -14.75 18.45
CA SER A 93 16.16 -14.79 18.35
C SER A 93 16.65 -14.38 16.95
N GLN A 94 15.76 -13.90 16.08
CA GLN A 94 16.11 -13.52 14.71
C GLN A 94 16.71 -12.11 14.63
N PRO A 95 17.67 -11.86 13.73
CA PRO A 95 18.19 -10.51 13.49
C PRO A 95 17.07 -9.63 12.92
N THR A 96 17.06 -8.34 13.30
CA THR A 96 16.13 -7.38 12.71
C THR A 96 16.66 -6.95 11.34
N PRO A 97 15.89 -7.09 10.26
CA PRO A 97 16.30 -6.63 8.94
C PRO A 97 16.37 -5.10 8.88
N ALA A 98 16.97 -4.56 7.82
CA ALA A 98 16.81 -3.16 7.49
C ALA A 98 15.36 -2.87 7.09
N LEU A 99 14.81 -1.71 7.53
CA LEU A 99 13.47 -1.27 7.15
C LEU A 99 13.57 0.09 6.46
N LEU A 100 12.82 0.28 5.39
CA LEU A 100 12.74 1.53 4.63
C LEU A 100 11.27 1.89 4.40
N CYS A 101 10.82 3.02 4.95
CA CYS A 101 9.61 3.70 4.55
C CYS A 101 10.00 4.97 3.79
N TYR A 102 9.27 5.35 2.76
CA TYR A 102 9.55 6.60 2.05
C TYR A 102 8.27 7.24 1.53
N ASP A 103 8.31 8.54 1.37
CA ASP A 103 7.29 9.31 0.68
C ASP A 103 7.71 9.45 -0.80
N ARG A 104 6.82 9.09 -1.73
CA ARG A 104 7.04 9.37 -3.16
C ARG A 104 7.06 10.87 -3.41
N TYR A 105 7.58 11.32 -4.53
CA TYR A 105 7.45 12.72 -4.93
C TYR A 105 5.99 13.19 -4.87
N GLY A 106 5.75 14.37 -4.31
CA GLY A 106 4.41 14.91 -4.06
C GLY A 106 3.67 14.32 -2.87
N GLN A 107 4.27 13.36 -2.14
CA GLN A 107 3.66 12.70 -0.99
C GLN A 107 4.34 13.11 0.32
N GLY A 108 3.57 13.23 1.39
CA GLY A 108 4.08 13.41 2.75
C GLY A 108 5.02 14.60 2.91
N LYS A 109 6.28 14.32 3.22
CA LYS A 109 7.34 15.32 3.40
C LYS A 109 8.30 15.41 2.21
N SER A 110 8.09 14.63 1.15
CA SER A 110 8.88 14.72 -0.08
C SER A 110 8.52 15.96 -0.88
N ASP A 111 9.50 16.47 -1.63
CA ASP A 111 9.25 17.53 -2.59
C ASP A 111 8.34 17.04 -3.74
N SER A 112 7.78 17.98 -4.49
CA SER A 112 7.09 17.65 -5.76
C SER A 112 8.09 17.10 -6.77
N ASP A 113 7.61 16.26 -7.71
CA ASP A 113 8.46 15.78 -8.80
C ASP A 113 8.91 16.95 -9.66
N PRO A 114 10.23 17.19 -9.80
CA PRO A 114 10.73 18.33 -10.56
C PRO A 114 10.49 18.21 -12.07
N THR A 115 10.05 17.06 -12.55
CA THR A 115 9.71 16.84 -13.96
C THR A 115 8.23 17.12 -14.28
N ASP A 116 7.41 17.29 -13.24
CA ASP A 116 5.98 17.58 -13.41
C ASP A 116 5.76 18.97 -14.01
N THR A 117 4.76 19.06 -14.90
CA THR A 117 4.33 20.34 -15.46
C THR A 117 3.39 21.04 -14.45
N PRO A 118 3.73 22.24 -13.95
CA PRO A 118 2.97 22.90 -12.89
C PRO A 118 1.48 23.11 -13.16
N ASP A 119 1.10 23.32 -14.42
CA ASP A 119 -0.28 23.61 -14.85
C ASP A 119 -1.07 22.35 -15.21
N SER A 120 -0.44 21.16 -15.16
CA SER A 120 -1.12 19.90 -15.46
C SER A 120 -1.70 19.31 -14.17
N PRO A 121 -2.95 18.83 -14.17
CA PRO A 121 -3.48 18.07 -13.04
C PRO A 121 -2.87 16.65 -12.92
N TYR A 122 -2.08 16.25 -13.92
CA TYR A 122 -1.38 14.96 -13.97
C TYR A 122 0.10 15.23 -14.24
N GLY A 123 0.94 14.64 -13.44
CA GLY A 123 2.38 14.73 -13.57
C GLY A 123 2.99 13.39 -13.98
N HIS A 124 3.92 12.91 -13.17
CA HIS A 124 4.62 11.64 -13.36
C HIS A 124 3.66 10.43 -13.27
N ASP A 125 3.99 9.36 -13.96
CA ASP A 125 3.22 8.11 -13.96
C ASP A 125 3.88 7.01 -13.10
N ALA A 126 3.26 5.83 -13.06
CA ALA A 126 3.76 4.70 -12.29
C ALA A 126 5.15 4.23 -12.76
N HIS A 127 5.48 4.37 -14.05
CA HIS A 127 6.82 4.02 -14.56
C HIS A 127 7.89 4.95 -14.00
N ALA A 128 7.63 6.25 -13.95
CA ALA A 128 8.53 7.21 -13.30
C ALA A 128 8.73 6.87 -11.81
N VAL A 129 7.65 6.52 -11.09
CA VAL A 129 7.74 6.14 -9.67
C VAL A 129 8.61 4.93 -9.44
N ILE A 130 8.49 3.86 -10.25
CA ILE A 130 9.31 2.65 -10.06
C ILE A 130 10.77 2.87 -10.47
N THR A 131 11.02 3.75 -11.43
CA THR A 131 12.38 4.18 -11.79
C THR A 131 13.04 4.94 -10.63
N ASP A 132 12.32 5.87 -10.00
CA ASP A 132 12.78 6.61 -8.83
C ASP A 132 13.01 5.67 -7.63
N LEU A 133 12.09 4.73 -7.40
CA LEU A 133 12.25 3.71 -6.36
C LEU A 133 13.52 2.89 -6.58
N HIS A 134 13.77 2.44 -7.79
CA HIS A 134 14.98 1.65 -8.08
C HIS A 134 16.26 2.44 -7.79
N GLN A 135 16.30 3.70 -8.20
CA GLN A 135 17.44 4.54 -7.91
C GLN A 135 17.60 4.82 -6.41
N LEU A 136 16.50 5.06 -5.70
CA LEU A 136 16.51 5.21 -4.25
C LEU A 136 17.10 3.97 -3.58
N LEU A 137 16.68 2.77 -3.99
CA LEU A 137 17.18 1.51 -3.43
C LEU A 137 18.67 1.30 -3.69
N ILE A 138 19.16 1.67 -4.88
CA ILE A 138 20.59 1.64 -5.17
C ILE A 138 21.37 2.59 -4.25
N GLN A 139 20.90 3.84 -4.07
CA GLN A 139 21.56 4.80 -3.19
C GLN A 139 21.52 4.34 -1.73
N ILE A 140 20.37 3.86 -1.23
CA ILE A 140 20.25 3.28 0.12
C ILE A 140 21.20 2.10 0.33
N SER A 141 21.32 1.20 -0.65
CA SER A 141 22.21 0.05 -0.52
C SER A 141 23.68 0.47 -0.36
N GLN A 142 24.12 1.48 -1.10
CA GLN A 142 25.49 1.97 -1.10
C GLN A 142 25.80 2.87 0.10
N ASP A 143 24.94 3.88 0.33
CA ASP A 143 25.23 4.96 1.27
C ASP A 143 24.87 4.61 2.71
N GLU A 144 23.79 3.79 2.90
CA GLU A 144 23.25 3.48 4.21
C GLU A 144 23.54 2.06 4.67
N LEU A 145 23.48 1.08 3.76
CA LEU A 145 23.65 -0.33 4.09
C LEU A 145 25.07 -0.85 3.76
N HIS A 146 25.86 -0.05 3.04
CA HIS A 146 27.25 -0.34 2.65
C HIS A 146 27.40 -1.68 1.94
N CYS A 147 26.45 -2.03 1.07
CA CYS A 147 26.46 -3.24 0.25
C CYS A 147 26.11 -2.91 -1.20
N ARG A 148 26.29 -3.89 -2.09
CA ARG A 148 25.83 -3.75 -3.47
C ARG A 148 24.33 -4.04 -3.52
N PHE A 149 23.62 -3.35 -4.42
CA PHE A 149 22.18 -3.57 -4.61
C PHE A 149 21.85 -5.03 -4.98
N GLU A 150 22.70 -5.67 -5.79
CA GLU A 150 22.52 -7.06 -6.21
C GLU A 150 22.66 -8.09 -5.08
N ASP A 151 23.25 -7.68 -3.96
CA ASP A 151 23.39 -8.54 -2.77
C ASP A 151 22.18 -8.39 -1.83
N LEU A 152 21.27 -7.41 -2.10
CA LEU A 152 20.05 -7.21 -1.31
C LEU A 152 18.97 -8.22 -1.68
N ARG A 153 18.19 -8.60 -0.67
CA ARG A 153 16.93 -9.33 -0.78
C ARG A 153 15.81 -8.40 -0.36
N LEU A 154 14.97 -8.02 -1.29
CA LEU A 154 13.87 -7.10 -1.03
C LEU A 154 12.63 -7.86 -0.54
N VAL A 155 12.02 -7.35 0.50
CA VAL A 155 10.67 -7.72 0.94
C VAL A 155 9.80 -6.48 0.79
N LEU A 156 8.78 -6.53 -0.08
CA LEU A 156 7.91 -5.40 -0.36
C LEU A 156 6.61 -5.53 0.44
N VAL A 157 6.38 -4.60 1.36
CA VAL A 157 5.13 -4.46 2.13
C VAL A 157 4.34 -3.32 1.53
N CYS A 158 3.21 -3.62 0.92
CA CYS A 158 2.54 -2.70 0.01
C CYS A 158 1.08 -2.52 0.41
N ASN A 159 0.59 -1.27 0.32
CA ASN A 159 -0.82 -0.96 0.50
C ASN A 159 -1.41 -0.33 -0.75
N SER A 160 -2.62 -0.75 -1.13
CA SER A 160 -3.41 -0.17 -2.21
C SER A 160 -2.63 -0.04 -3.53
N ILE A 161 -2.36 1.19 -4.03
CA ILE A 161 -1.56 1.44 -5.24
C ILE A 161 -0.10 0.99 -5.07
N GLY A 162 0.42 0.92 -3.84
CA GLY A 162 1.74 0.35 -3.57
C GLY A 162 1.89 -1.07 -4.07
N CYS A 163 0.81 -1.88 -4.05
CA CYS A 163 0.81 -3.24 -4.60
C CYS A 163 0.96 -3.24 -6.13
N VAL A 164 0.37 -2.25 -6.80
CA VAL A 164 0.50 -2.05 -8.25
C VAL A 164 1.93 -1.67 -8.60
N LEU A 165 2.50 -0.71 -7.87
CA LEU A 165 3.88 -0.27 -8.05
C LEU A 165 4.87 -1.42 -7.82
N ALA A 166 4.65 -2.27 -6.80
CA ALA A 166 5.47 -3.45 -6.54
C ALA A 166 5.43 -4.47 -7.69
N ARG A 167 4.24 -4.70 -8.28
CA ARG A 167 4.10 -5.59 -9.44
C ARG A 167 4.86 -5.05 -10.66
N LEU A 168 4.71 -3.77 -10.95
CA LEU A 168 5.43 -3.12 -12.06
C LEU A 168 6.94 -3.13 -11.81
N TYR A 169 7.36 -2.81 -10.58
CA TYR A 169 8.77 -2.86 -10.18
C TYR A 169 9.38 -4.24 -10.41
N ALA A 170 8.68 -5.30 -10.01
CA ALA A 170 9.15 -6.66 -10.18
C ALA A 170 9.35 -7.06 -11.65
N VAL A 171 8.48 -6.58 -12.53
CA VAL A 171 8.57 -6.86 -13.99
C VAL A 171 9.77 -6.15 -14.60
N GLU A 172 10.03 -4.89 -14.20
CA GLU A 172 11.17 -4.12 -14.73
C GLU A 172 12.50 -4.49 -14.09
N HIS A 173 12.49 -4.93 -12.83
CA HIS A 173 13.66 -5.29 -12.06
C HIS A 173 13.52 -6.72 -11.51
N PRO A 174 13.57 -7.74 -12.36
CA PRO A 174 13.42 -9.12 -11.93
C PRO A 174 14.57 -9.58 -11.03
N ALA A 175 14.36 -10.68 -10.33
CA ALA A 175 15.33 -11.38 -9.48
C ALA A 175 15.81 -10.61 -8.23
N CYS A 176 15.17 -9.50 -7.83
CA CYS A 176 15.55 -8.76 -6.63
C CYS A 176 14.57 -8.88 -5.46
N VAL A 177 13.32 -9.30 -5.71
CA VAL A 177 12.28 -9.36 -4.66
C VAL A 177 12.07 -10.81 -4.21
N GLU A 178 12.30 -11.04 -2.92
CA GLU A 178 12.15 -12.36 -2.27
C GLU A 178 10.73 -12.61 -1.77
N ALA A 179 10.03 -11.54 -1.33
CA ALA A 179 8.68 -11.68 -0.79
C ALA A 179 7.83 -10.42 -0.97
N TYR A 180 6.52 -10.63 -1.01
CA TYR A 180 5.51 -9.58 -1.05
C TYR A 180 4.47 -9.79 0.04
N LEU A 181 4.09 -8.70 0.70
CA LEU A 181 2.89 -8.59 1.50
C LEU A 181 2.00 -7.52 0.88
N PHE A 182 0.89 -7.92 0.27
CA PHE A 182 -0.08 -7.03 -0.35
C PHE A 182 -1.27 -6.82 0.59
N LEU A 183 -1.46 -5.59 1.00
CA LEU A 183 -2.53 -5.15 1.89
C LEU A 183 -3.52 -4.33 1.07
N ASP A 184 -4.74 -4.83 0.96
CA ASP A 184 -5.84 -4.15 0.29
C ASP A 184 -5.46 -3.61 -1.09
N SER A 185 -5.04 -4.52 -1.98
CA SER A 185 -4.52 -4.17 -3.30
C SER A 185 -5.56 -3.49 -4.18
N MET A 186 -5.18 -2.38 -4.78
CA MET A 186 -6.02 -1.70 -5.75
C MET A 186 -6.20 -2.55 -7.03
N MET A 187 -7.36 -2.43 -7.65
CA MET A 187 -7.71 -3.08 -8.94
C MET A 187 -7.16 -2.26 -10.12
N ALA A 188 -5.88 -2.47 -10.47
CA ALA A 188 -5.16 -1.67 -11.48
C ALA A 188 -5.76 -1.76 -12.89
N ASN A 189 -6.42 -2.87 -13.23
CA ASN A 189 -7.00 -3.15 -14.54
C ASN A 189 -8.42 -2.61 -14.74
N THR A 190 -8.91 -1.77 -13.83
CA THR A 190 -10.26 -1.21 -13.87
C THR A 190 -10.26 0.31 -13.79
N ASP A 191 -11.39 0.92 -14.11
CA ASP A 191 -11.66 2.33 -13.86
C ASP A 191 -12.41 2.56 -12.54
N PHE A 192 -12.57 1.51 -11.72
CA PHE A 192 -13.34 1.48 -10.47
C PHE A 192 -14.85 1.74 -10.61
N VAL A 193 -15.33 2.14 -11.76
CA VAL A 193 -16.75 2.43 -12.02
C VAL A 193 -17.42 1.29 -12.78
N SER A 194 -16.73 0.75 -13.78
CA SER A 194 -17.25 -0.33 -14.63
C SER A 194 -17.35 -1.68 -13.94
N ILE A 195 -16.80 -1.84 -12.75
CA ILE A 195 -17.00 -3.03 -11.90
C ILE A 195 -18.46 -3.14 -11.41
N PHE A 196 -19.16 -2.01 -11.31
CA PHE A 196 -20.58 -1.98 -10.96
C PHE A 196 -21.43 -2.06 -12.24
N PRO A 197 -22.49 -2.87 -12.28
CA PRO A 197 -23.46 -2.86 -13.38
C PRO A 197 -23.94 -1.43 -13.67
N ASP A 198 -24.11 -1.09 -14.95
CA ASP A 198 -24.64 0.22 -15.33
C ASP A 198 -26.17 0.18 -15.37
N PRO A 199 -26.88 0.81 -14.39
CA PRO A 199 -28.33 0.75 -14.33
C PRO A 199 -29.02 1.47 -15.50
N ASP A 200 -28.31 2.31 -16.23
CA ASP A 200 -28.81 3.04 -17.40
C ASP A 200 -28.32 2.43 -18.72
N GLY A 201 -27.54 1.35 -18.63
CA GLY A 201 -27.03 0.63 -19.79
C GLY A 201 -28.08 -0.29 -20.45
N PRO A 202 -27.96 -0.54 -21.77
CA PRO A 202 -28.94 -1.32 -22.51
C PRO A 202 -28.99 -2.81 -22.12
N SER A 203 -27.96 -3.33 -21.43
CA SER A 203 -27.88 -4.71 -20.97
C SER A 203 -28.24 -4.89 -19.49
N PHE A 204 -28.70 -3.82 -18.82
CA PHE A 204 -29.01 -3.89 -17.40
C PHE A 204 -30.27 -4.70 -17.13
N ASP A 205 -30.12 -5.73 -16.30
CA ASP A 205 -31.22 -6.58 -15.86
C ASP A 205 -31.44 -6.40 -14.35
N LYS A 206 -32.51 -5.67 -14.01
CA LYS A 206 -32.86 -5.39 -12.61
C LYS A 206 -33.16 -6.66 -11.80
N SER A 207 -33.54 -7.75 -12.45
CA SER A 207 -33.88 -9.01 -11.75
C SER A 207 -32.64 -9.74 -11.18
N GLN A 208 -31.45 -9.31 -11.60
CA GLN A 208 -30.17 -9.85 -11.09
C GLN A 208 -29.62 -9.10 -9.89
N LEU A 209 -30.27 -8.03 -9.45
CA LEU A 209 -29.90 -7.33 -8.25
C LEU A 209 -30.25 -8.14 -7.00
N PRO A 210 -29.43 -8.07 -5.94
CA PRO A 210 -29.81 -8.51 -4.62
C PRO A 210 -31.13 -7.84 -4.18
N GLU A 211 -31.88 -8.51 -3.31
CA GLU A 211 -33.24 -8.08 -2.91
C GLU A 211 -33.25 -6.67 -2.26
N ASP A 212 -32.16 -6.32 -1.60
CA ASP A 212 -31.95 -5.07 -0.87
C ASP A 212 -31.22 -3.99 -1.67
N VAL A 213 -30.85 -4.25 -2.95
CA VAL A 213 -30.14 -3.30 -3.82
C VAL A 213 -31.04 -2.76 -4.91
N THR A 214 -31.09 -1.44 -5.05
CA THR A 214 -31.87 -0.76 -6.09
C THR A 214 -30.97 -0.23 -7.23
N ALA A 215 -31.59 0.11 -8.37
CA ALA A 215 -30.88 0.80 -9.44
C ALA A 215 -30.35 2.18 -9.02
N ASP A 216 -31.01 2.84 -8.07
CA ASP A 216 -30.55 4.13 -7.55
C ASP A 216 -29.32 3.96 -6.65
N ASP A 217 -29.23 2.88 -5.88
CA ASP A 217 -28.02 2.56 -5.10
C ASP A 217 -26.82 2.32 -6.02
N LEU A 218 -27.01 1.62 -7.16
CA LEU A 218 -25.96 1.46 -8.16
C LEU A 218 -25.51 2.79 -8.78
N ARG A 219 -26.46 3.69 -9.13
CA ARG A 219 -26.11 5.02 -9.64
C ARG A 219 -25.31 5.80 -8.61
N HIS A 220 -25.72 5.72 -7.36
CA HIS A 220 -25.02 6.37 -6.26
C HIS A 220 -23.62 5.81 -6.07
N ALA A 221 -23.45 4.48 -6.01
CA ALA A 221 -22.17 3.82 -5.91
C ALA A 221 -21.24 4.21 -7.08
N ARG A 222 -21.72 4.07 -8.34
CA ARG A 222 -20.94 4.44 -9.55
C ARG A 222 -20.51 5.91 -9.52
N THR A 223 -21.36 6.81 -9.06
CA THR A 223 -21.02 8.24 -8.93
C THR A 223 -19.93 8.43 -7.88
N LYS A 224 -20.08 7.83 -6.70
CA LYS A 224 -19.07 7.89 -5.63
C LYS A 224 -17.72 7.35 -6.09
N PHE A 225 -17.70 6.16 -6.67
CA PHE A 225 -16.45 5.57 -7.16
C PHE A 225 -15.82 6.38 -8.28
N ARG A 226 -16.61 7.01 -9.15
CA ARG A 226 -16.10 7.94 -10.16
C ARG A 226 -15.43 9.15 -9.54
N ASP A 227 -16.06 9.75 -8.53
CA ASP A 227 -15.59 11.00 -7.92
C ASP A 227 -14.35 10.81 -7.04
N PHE A 228 -14.10 9.60 -6.54
CA PHE A 228 -13.00 9.33 -5.60
C PHE A 228 -11.88 8.47 -6.21
N PHE A 229 -12.23 7.43 -6.96
CA PHE A 229 -11.28 6.38 -7.34
C PHE A 229 -10.94 6.36 -8.83
N HIS A 230 -11.80 6.94 -9.69
CA HIS A 230 -11.55 6.90 -11.12
C HIS A 230 -10.14 7.43 -11.45
N PRO A 231 -9.37 6.78 -12.36
CA PRO A 231 -8.00 7.17 -12.66
C PRO A 231 -7.81 8.62 -13.11
N THR A 232 -8.87 9.25 -13.63
CA THR A 232 -8.86 10.67 -14.05
C THR A 232 -9.09 11.65 -12.90
N VAL A 233 -9.32 11.19 -11.67
CA VAL A 233 -9.42 12.10 -10.53
C VAL A 233 -8.02 12.55 -10.13
N PRO A 234 -7.73 13.87 -10.16
CA PRO A 234 -6.44 14.38 -9.69
C PRO A 234 -6.17 14.01 -8.24
N ASN A 235 -4.91 13.87 -7.90
CA ASN A 235 -4.51 13.53 -6.54
C ASN A 235 -3.36 14.44 -6.09
N PRO A 236 -3.12 14.57 -4.76
CA PRO A 236 -2.08 15.46 -4.23
C PRO A 236 -0.66 15.12 -4.66
N GLU A 237 -0.38 13.88 -5.05
CA GLU A 237 0.92 13.44 -5.54
C GLU A 237 1.16 13.83 -6.99
N HIS A 238 0.16 14.31 -7.73
CA HIS A 238 0.16 14.48 -9.19
C HIS A 238 0.41 13.19 -9.96
N LEU A 239 0.30 12.03 -9.31
CA LEU A 239 0.51 10.73 -9.95
C LEU A 239 -0.56 10.45 -11.02
N ASP A 240 -0.12 10.31 -12.27
CA ASP A 240 -0.99 9.91 -13.38
C ASP A 240 -1.28 8.41 -13.34
N ARG A 241 -2.54 8.07 -13.12
CA ARG A 241 -3.02 6.69 -13.00
C ARG A 241 -3.77 6.20 -14.24
N ARG A 242 -3.92 7.05 -15.27
CA ARG A 242 -4.77 6.76 -16.43
C ARG A 242 -4.27 5.60 -17.29
N ASN A 243 -2.96 5.36 -17.29
CA ASN A 243 -2.31 4.30 -18.05
C ASN A 243 -2.14 2.98 -17.27
N LEU A 244 -2.52 2.92 -15.99
CA LEU A 244 -2.32 1.72 -15.16
C LEU A 244 -2.98 0.47 -15.75
N LYS A 245 -4.19 0.59 -16.30
CA LYS A 245 -4.91 -0.53 -16.93
C LYS A 245 -4.21 -1.06 -18.19
N ASP A 246 -3.42 -0.22 -18.86
CA ASP A 246 -2.65 -0.61 -20.04
C ASP A 246 -1.33 -1.28 -19.64
N MET A 247 -0.74 -0.85 -18.52
CA MET A 247 0.46 -1.45 -17.93
C MET A 247 0.16 -2.79 -17.25
N LEU A 248 -0.97 -2.92 -16.58
CA LEU A 248 -1.44 -4.13 -15.88
C LEU A 248 -2.87 -4.50 -16.32
N PRO A 249 -3.07 -4.99 -17.55
CA PRO A 249 -4.41 -5.23 -18.10
C PRO A 249 -5.15 -6.42 -17.45
N HIS A 250 -4.42 -7.25 -16.70
CA HIS A 250 -4.97 -8.44 -16.06
C HIS A 250 -4.63 -8.46 -14.57
N ALA A 251 -5.53 -9.02 -13.76
CA ALA A 251 -5.32 -9.15 -12.33
C ALA A 251 -4.12 -10.05 -11.98
N ASP A 252 -3.88 -11.09 -12.79
CA ASP A 252 -2.87 -12.14 -12.61
C ASP A 252 -1.70 -12.07 -13.60
N ARG A 253 -1.67 -11.10 -14.51
CA ARG A 253 -0.62 -10.96 -15.53
C ARG A 253 -0.13 -9.54 -15.68
N PRO A 254 1.18 -9.37 -15.96
CA PRO A 254 2.20 -10.41 -15.94
C PRO A 254 2.30 -11.06 -14.56
N ALA A 255 2.66 -12.35 -14.54
CA ALA A 255 2.98 -13.04 -13.29
C ALA A 255 4.19 -12.39 -12.62
N LEU A 256 4.27 -12.51 -11.29
CA LEU A 256 5.47 -12.07 -10.57
C LEU A 256 6.67 -12.91 -11.05
N PRO A 257 7.78 -12.28 -11.46
CA PRO A 257 8.97 -13.01 -11.85
C PRO A 257 9.61 -13.69 -10.64
N ASP A 258 10.46 -14.66 -10.93
CA ASP A 258 11.26 -15.31 -9.90
C ASP A 258 12.15 -14.28 -9.17
N GLY A 259 12.33 -14.51 -7.89
CA GLY A 259 13.18 -13.72 -7.01
C GLY A 259 14.66 -14.13 -7.06
N PRO A 260 15.45 -13.73 -6.04
CA PRO A 260 16.85 -14.08 -5.95
C PRO A 260 17.10 -15.59 -6.02
N GLY A 261 18.04 -16.00 -6.85
CA GLY A 261 18.39 -17.42 -7.05
C GLY A 261 17.36 -18.20 -7.87
N GLU A 262 16.57 -17.52 -8.70
CA GLU A 262 15.52 -18.14 -9.55
C GLU A 262 14.45 -18.91 -8.73
N VAL A 263 14.17 -18.42 -7.51
CA VAL A 263 13.15 -18.98 -6.62
C VAL A 263 11.89 -18.13 -6.70
N PRO A 264 10.70 -18.72 -6.88
CA PRO A 264 9.44 -17.96 -6.83
C PRO A 264 9.31 -17.18 -5.52
N PRO A 265 8.92 -15.90 -5.58
CA PRO A 265 8.79 -15.09 -4.38
C PRO A 265 7.64 -15.55 -3.50
N LEU A 266 7.78 -15.38 -2.19
CA LEU A 266 6.66 -15.58 -1.28
C LEU A 266 5.64 -14.46 -1.47
N LEU A 267 4.36 -14.81 -1.56
CA LEU A 267 3.27 -13.84 -1.69
C LEU A 267 2.23 -14.07 -0.61
N THR A 268 1.99 -13.03 0.18
CA THR A 268 0.85 -12.97 1.11
C THR A 268 -0.07 -11.83 0.68
N VAL A 269 -1.36 -12.10 0.56
CA VAL A 269 -2.38 -11.09 0.22
C VAL A 269 -3.41 -11.02 1.35
N VAL A 270 -3.66 -9.81 1.81
CA VAL A 270 -4.65 -9.50 2.84
C VAL A 270 -5.65 -8.50 2.24
N GLY A 271 -6.91 -8.88 2.15
CA GLY A 271 -8.01 -8.01 1.77
C GLY A 271 -8.64 -7.33 2.98
N HIS A 272 -9.46 -6.31 2.73
CA HIS A 272 -10.27 -5.68 3.76
C HIS A 272 -11.57 -6.46 4.03
N ASP A 273 -12.17 -6.22 5.17
CA ASP A 273 -13.54 -6.62 5.46
C ASP A 273 -14.50 -5.69 4.68
N TRP A 274 -15.45 -6.29 3.94
CA TRP A 274 -16.33 -5.53 3.05
C TRP A 274 -17.32 -4.64 3.82
N ASP A 275 -17.78 -5.09 4.98
CA ASP A 275 -18.76 -4.34 5.79
C ASP A 275 -18.08 -3.14 6.46
N GLU A 276 -16.85 -3.33 6.98
CA GLU A 276 -16.04 -2.23 7.51
C GLU A 276 -15.65 -1.22 6.44
N PHE A 277 -15.26 -1.69 5.25
CA PHE A 277 -14.91 -0.80 4.13
C PHE A 277 -16.11 0.05 3.69
N ALA A 278 -17.31 -0.54 3.59
CA ALA A 278 -18.53 0.21 3.27
C ALA A 278 -18.80 1.30 4.31
N GLY A 279 -18.69 0.99 5.61
CA GLY A 279 -18.86 1.95 6.70
C GLY A 279 -17.84 3.10 6.64
N GLN A 280 -16.58 2.82 6.36
CA GLN A 280 -15.52 3.83 6.20
C GLN A 280 -15.80 4.74 4.99
N CYS A 281 -16.24 4.19 3.86
CA CYS A 281 -16.60 4.98 2.67
C CYS A 281 -17.77 5.94 2.94
N GLU A 282 -18.75 5.53 3.73
CA GLU A 282 -19.86 6.40 4.14
C GLU A 282 -19.40 7.54 5.04
N HIS A 283 -18.50 7.26 5.99
CA HIS A 283 -17.95 8.25 6.91
C HIS A 283 -17.17 9.34 6.19
N VAL A 284 -16.23 8.96 5.33
CA VAL A 284 -15.43 9.90 4.49
C VAL A 284 -16.34 10.75 3.59
N SER A 285 -17.43 10.17 3.09
CA SER A 285 -18.40 10.87 2.26
C SER A 285 -19.21 11.92 3.03
N SER A 286 -19.48 11.68 4.32
CA SER A 286 -20.22 12.61 5.17
C SER A 286 -19.35 13.79 5.63
N GLU A 287 -18.07 13.58 5.92
CA GLU A 287 -17.16 14.65 6.33
C GLU A 287 -16.88 15.66 5.20
N LYS A 288 -16.73 15.21 3.94
CA LYS A 288 -16.59 16.14 2.80
C LYS A 288 -17.82 17.01 2.59
N LYS A 289 -19.03 16.53 2.90
CA LYS A 289 -20.25 17.35 2.85
C LYS A 289 -20.28 18.41 3.96
N ALA A 290 -19.75 18.11 5.14
CA ALA A 290 -19.65 19.06 6.25
C ALA A 290 -18.58 20.14 6.01
N GLY A 291 -17.46 19.80 5.35
CA GLY A 291 -16.37 20.74 5.05
C GLY A 291 -16.65 21.70 3.88
N SER A 292 -17.58 21.39 2.98
CA SER A 292 -17.96 22.29 1.86
C SER A 292 -18.95 23.39 2.23
N GLY A 293 -19.40 23.42 3.48
CA GLY A 293 -20.33 24.43 4.01
C GLY A 293 -19.70 25.64 4.73
N ALA A 294 -18.38 25.71 4.82
CA ALA A 294 -17.67 26.79 5.50
C ALA A 294 -16.81 27.60 4.52
N THR A 295 -17.46 28.33 3.63
CA THR A 295 -16.88 29.50 2.97
C THR A 295 -18.00 30.50 2.72
N CYS A 296 -18.17 31.41 3.66
CA CYS A 296 -18.66 32.78 3.46
C CYS A 296 -17.57 33.71 3.93
#